data_f03acf7ebf0262a7d7372956a0951bb6
#
_entry.id   f03acf7ebf0262a7d7372956a0951bb6
#
_cell.length_a   1.000
_cell.length_b   1.000
_cell.length_c   1.000
_cell.angle_alpha   90.00
_cell.angle_beta   90.00
_cell.angle_gamma   90.00
#
_symmetry.space_group_name_H-M   'P 1'
#
loop_
_entity.id
_entity.type
_entity.pdbx_description
1 polymer ?
#
loop_
_entity_poly.entity_id
_entity_poly.type
_entity_poly.pdbx_seq_one_letter_code
_entity_poly.pdbx_strand_id
1 'polypeptide(L)'
;IGMLDINKDNISVDVARDTGFLVGFGIDVPNLNVMGSETDPRVIGHETSYASVEGGVTAMEHLLAREPDINVVYTINEPAAEGAYQALQNAGKTGVLVVSVDGGCPGIASVKDGVIGATSQQYPLLMASKGVEAIAKFAADGTKPSASDGLTFFNTGVNLVTDAPVDGVPSIDSDRGTELCWG
;
A
#
# COMPACT_ATOMS: atom_id res chain seq x y z
N ILE A 1 1.37 15.22 -2.93
CA ILE A 1 1.41 13.75 -2.80
C ILE A 1 2.44 13.22 -3.79
N GLY A 2 3.42 12.43 -3.31
CA GLY A 2 4.30 11.63 -4.16
C GLY A 2 3.83 10.17 -4.17
N MET A 3 3.86 9.54 -5.35
CA MET A 3 3.46 8.14 -5.54
C MET A 3 4.68 7.29 -5.89
N LEU A 4 4.91 6.20 -5.15
CA LEU A 4 6.00 5.26 -5.39
C LEU A 4 5.43 3.90 -5.81
N ASP A 5 5.54 3.60 -7.09
CA ASP A 5 4.97 2.42 -7.74
C ASP A 5 5.99 1.28 -7.88
N ILE A 6 5.57 0.09 -8.26
CA ILE A 6 6.49 -1.01 -8.57
C ILE A 6 7.30 -0.66 -9.83
N ASN A 7 6.61 -0.31 -10.92
CA ASN A 7 7.24 0.08 -12.18
C ASN A 7 6.29 0.95 -13.04
N LYS A 8 6.67 1.22 -14.28
CA LYS A 8 5.87 2.04 -15.22
C LYS A 8 4.77 1.27 -15.95
N ASP A 9 4.74 -0.05 -15.82
CA ASP A 9 3.75 -0.88 -16.48
C ASP A 9 2.47 -0.91 -15.61
N ASN A 10 1.31 -0.96 -16.25
CA ASN A 10 0.03 -1.08 -15.53
C ASN A 10 -0.15 -2.51 -14.99
N ILE A 11 0.62 -2.89 -13.98
CA ILE A 11 0.46 -4.16 -13.29
C ILE A 11 -0.80 -4.08 -12.42
N SER A 12 -1.63 -5.11 -12.45
CA SER A 12 -2.94 -5.09 -11.79
C SER A 12 -2.87 -4.76 -10.29
N VAL A 13 -1.86 -5.24 -9.58
CA VAL A 13 -1.67 -4.95 -8.16
C VAL A 13 -1.29 -3.50 -7.90
N ASP A 14 -0.42 -2.93 -8.74
CA ASP A 14 -0.02 -1.52 -8.68
C ASP A 14 -1.24 -0.62 -8.92
N VAL A 15 -1.92 -0.84 -10.05
CA VAL A 15 -3.13 -0.10 -10.42
C VAL A 15 -4.18 -0.14 -9.31
N ALA A 16 -4.46 -1.30 -8.74
CA ALA A 16 -5.49 -1.45 -7.71
C ALA A 16 -5.14 -0.72 -6.40
N ARG A 17 -3.87 -0.79 -5.99
CA ARG A 17 -3.39 -0.14 -4.76
C ARG A 17 -3.35 1.38 -4.91
N ASP A 18 -2.80 1.89 -6.02
CA ASP A 18 -2.72 3.31 -6.33
C ASP A 18 -4.09 3.96 -6.43
N THR A 19 -4.95 3.39 -7.28
CA THR A 19 -6.30 3.94 -7.46
C THR A 19 -7.10 3.87 -6.17
N GLY A 20 -6.91 2.81 -5.37
CA GLY A 20 -7.54 2.67 -4.05
C GLY A 20 -7.11 3.79 -3.10
N PHE A 21 -5.81 4.10 -3.04
CA PHE A 21 -5.30 5.21 -2.25
C PHE A 21 -5.83 6.56 -2.74
N LEU A 22 -5.71 6.84 -4.05
CA LEU A 22 -6.13 8.12 -4.63
C LEU A 22 -7.62 8.39 -4.42
N VAL A 23 -8.48 7.39 -4.69
CA VAL A 23 -9.92 7.49 -4.45
C VAL A 23 -10.22 7.69 -2.97
N GLY A 24 -9.57 6.92 -2.09
CA GLY A 24 -9.70 7.07 -0.63
C GLY A 24 -9.25 8.44 -0.13
N PHE A 25 -8.26 9.05 -0.76
CA PHE A 25 -7.79 10.40 -0.47
C PHE A 25 -8.72 11.50 -1.03
N GLY A 26 -9.71 11.14 -1.85
CA GLY A 26 -10.64 12.08 -2.46
C GLY A 26 -10.10 12.72 -3.74
N ILE A 27 -9.25 12.00 -4.46
CA ILE A 27 -8.77 12.38 -5.80
C ILE A 27 -9.61 11.67 -6.85
N ASP A 28 -10.05 12.42 -7.85
CA ASP A 28 -10.74 11.86 -9.00
C ASP A 28 -9.77 11.10 -9.89
N VAL A 29 -10.07 9.84 -10.16
CA VAL A 29 -9.28 8.95 -11.02
C VAL A 29 -10.13 8.57 -12.24
N PRO A 30 -9.99 9.26 -13.38
CA PRO A 30 -10.84 9.07 -14.55
C PRO A 30 -10.81 7.65 -15.12
N ASN A 31 -9.70 6.93 -14.99
CA ASN A 31 -9.58 5.55 -15.44
C ASN A 31 -8.96 4.66 -14.34
N LEU A 32 -9.80 3.94 -13.60
CA LEU A 32 -9.39 3.04 -12.50
C LEU A 32 -8.53 1.83 -12.93
N ASN A 33 -8.28 1.65 -14.22
CA ASN A 33 -7.45 0.56 -14.75
C ASN A 33 -6.08 1.04 -15.25
N VAL A 34 -5.75 2.31 -15.05
CA VAL A 34 -4.51 2.91 -15.55
C VAL A 34 -3.92 3.81 -14.46
N MET A 35 -2.69 3.53 -14.05
CA MET A 35 -1.92 4.40 -13.13
C MET A 35 -1.67 5.76 -13.79
N GLY A 36 -1.63 6.81 -12.97
CA GLY A 36 -1.34 8.18 -13.44
C GLY A 36 -2.41 8.72 -14.39
N SER A 37 -3.65 8.25 -14.30
CA SER A 37 -4.75 8.81 -15.09
C SER A 37 -5.40 10.03 -14.43
N GLU A 38 -5.08 10.32 -13.18
CA GLU A 38 -5.51 11.51 -12.45
C GLU A 38 -4.83 12.76 -12.98
N THR A 39 -5.50 13.89 -12.82
CA THR A 39 -4.98 15.22 -13.22
C THR A 39 -5.01 16.21 -12.06
N ASP A 40 -5.21 15.72 -10.85
CA ASP A 40 -5.26 16.55 -9.64
C ASP A 40 -3.86 17.11 -9.33
N PRO A 41 -3.72 18.45 -9.22
CA PRO A 41 -2.41 19.08 -8.99
C PRO A 41 -1.78 18.73 -7.63
N ARG A 42 -2.51 18.09 -6.71
CA ARG A 42 -1.95 17.58 -5.46
C ARG A 42 -1.06 16.35 -5.68
N VAL A 43 -1.23 15.61 -6.78
CA VAL A 43 -0.34 14.49 -7.16
C VAL A 43 0.83 15.06 -7.96
N ILE A 44 2.02 15.05 -7.36
CA ILE A 44 3.24 15.60 -7.96
C ILE A 44 3.79 14.67 -9.06
N GLY A 45 3.54 13.40 -8.92
CA GLY A 45 3.88 12.38 -9.91
C GLY A 45 4.11 11.01 -9.32
N HIS A 46 4.34 10.09 -10.23
CA HIS A 46 4.61 8.68 -10.01
C HIS A 46 6.08 8.39 -10.29
N GLU A 47 6.76 7.71 -9.37
CA GLU A 47 8.14 7.25 -9.54
C GLU A 47 8.27 5.75 -9.25
N THR A 48 9.17 5.11 -9.98
CA THR A 48 9.38 3.66 -9.87
C THR A 48 10.28 3.34 -8.69
N SER A 49 9.79 2.53 -7.75
CA SER A 49 10.54 2.03 -6.58
C SER A 49 11.04 0.59 -6.73
N TYR A 50 10.56 -0.15 -7.73
CA TYR A 50 10.80 -1.58 -7.86
C TYR A 50 10.41 -2.38 -6.61
N ALA A 51 9.50 -1.84 -5.80
CA ALA A 51 9.06 -2.42 -4.53
C ALA A 51 10.23 -2.74 -3.56
N SER A 52 11.32 -1.98 -3.61
CA SER A 52 12.55 -2.19 -2.83
C SER A 52 12.97 -0.94 -2.05
N VAL A 53 13.83 -1.14 -1.04
CA VAL A 53 14.37 -0.03 -0.23
C VAL A 53 15.21 0.91 -1.12
N GLU A 54 16.14 0.38 -1.91
CA GLU A 54 17.03 1.17 -2.78
C GLU A 54 16.24 1.96 -3.82
N GLY A 55 15.22 1.31 -4.40
CA GLY A 55 14.31 1.96 -5.36
C GLY A 55 13.46 3.04 -4.69
N GLY A 56 13.00 2.80 -3.47
CA GLY A 56 12.28 3.79 -2.66
C GLY A 56 13.11 5.04 -2.38
N VAL A 57 14.40 4.88 -2.04
CA VAL A 57 15.34 6.01 -1.88
C VAL A 57 15.40 6.82 -3.17
N THR A 58 15.71 6.17 -4.29
CA THR A 58 15.88 6.83 -5.60
C THR A 58 14.59 7.53 -6.05
N ALA A 59 13.45 6.85 -5.93
CA ALA A 59 12.15 7.39 -6.31
C ALA A 59 11.79 8.64 -5.49
N MET A 60 12.03 8.59 -4.17
CA MET A 60 11.75 9.73 -3.29
C MET A 60 12.68 10.90 -3.56
N GLU A 61 13.97 10.66 -3.83
CA GLU A 61 14.91 11.71 -4.23
C GLU A 61 14.47 12.42 -5.51
N HIS A 62 13.97 11.68 -6.52
CA HIS A 62 13.42 12.27 -7.75
C HIS A 62 12.17 13.12 -7.46
N LEU A 63 11.28 12.67 -6.59
CA LEU A 63 10.09 13.44 -6.21
C LEU A 63 10.46 14.71 -5.45
N LEU A 64 11.40 14.64 -4.50
CA LEU A 64 11.89 15.80 -3.75
C LEU A 64 12.63 16.82 -4.64
N ALA A 65 13.33 16.37 -5.68
CA ALA A 65 13.96 17.25 -6.65
C ALA A 65 12.94 17.99 -7.51
N ARG A 66 11.76 17.42 -7.73
CA ARG A 66 10.66 18.00 -8.48
C ARG A 66 9.81 18.94 -7.62
N GLU A 67 9.48 18.52 -6.40
CA GLU A 67 8.68 19.29 -5.45
C GLU A 67 9.23 19.07 -4.02
N PRO A 68 9.99 20.04 -3.49
CA PRO A 68 10.58 19.91 -2.15
C PRO A 68 9.57 19.92 -1.00
N ASP A 69 8.34 20.38 -1.22
CA ASP A 69 7.34 20.57 -0.18
C ASP A 69 6.27 19.47 -0.16
N ILE A 70 6.62 18.27 -0.67
CA ILE A 70 5.79 17.06 -0.53
C ILE A 70 5.51 16.82 0.96
N ASN A 71 4.25 16.60 1.30
CA ASN A 71 3.83 16.34 2.68
C ASN A 71 3.10 15.00 2.88
N VAL A 72 2.76 14.30 1.79
CA VAL A 72 2.22 12.95 1.80
C VAL A 72 2.93 12.11 0.76
N VAL A 73 3.34 10.91 1.14
CA VAL A 73 3.95 9.92 0.25
C VAL A 73 3.17 8.62 0.37
N TYR A 74 2.64 8.15 -0.74
CA TYR A 74 2.12 6.80 -0.87
C TYR A 74 3.20 5.89 -1.44
N THR A 75 3.28 4.68 -0.91
CA THR A 75 4.19 3.65 -1.42
C THR A 75 3.46 2.34 -1.66
N ILE A 76 3.84 1.67 -2.74
CA ILE A 76 3.23 0.41 -3.17
C ILE A 76 3.38 -0.72 -2.15
N ASN A 77 4.44 -0.66 -1.33
CA ASN A 77 4.74 -1.61 -0.28
C ASN A 77 5.67 -1.02 0.79
N GLU A 78 5.83 -1.72 1.89
CA GLU A 78 6.61 -1.26 3.04
C GLU A 78 8.12 -1.14 2.79
N PRO A 79 8.81 -2.02 2.01
CA PRO A 79 10.20 -1.77 1.65
C PRO A 79 10.42 -0.45 0.90
N ALA A 80 9.51 -0.07 -0.02
CA ALA A 80 9.57 1.23 -0.69
C ALA A 80 9.35 2.39 0.30
N ALA A 81 8.50 2.21 1.32
CA ALA A 81 8.28 3.20 2.37
C ALA A 81 9.54 3.43 3.23
N GLU A 82 10.24 2.37 3.60
CA GLU A 82 11.53 2.44 4.28
C GLU A 82 12.54 3.29 3.49
N GLY A 83 12.65 3.02 2.18
CA GLY A 83 13.53 3.78 1.30
C GLY A 83 13.11 5.25 1.19
N ALA A 84 11.82 5.51 1.01
CA ALA A 84 11.29 6.88 0.97
C ALA A 84 11.62 7.63 2.26
N TYR A 85 11.42 7.00 3.42
CA TYR A 85 11.75 7.60 4.71
C TYR A 85 13.25 7.91 4.84
N GLN A 86 14.14 7.02 4.41
CA GLN A 86 15.58 7.28 4.39
C GLN A 86 15.94 8.51 3.54
N ALA A 87 15.34 8.64 2.35
CA ALA A 87 15.57 9.81 1.49
C ALA A 87 15.06 11.10 2.13
N LEU A 88 13.89 11.07 2.79
CA LEU A 88 13.35 12.20 3.55
C LEU A 88 14.29 12.62 4.68
N GLN A 89 14.82 11.65 5.45
CA GLN A 89 15.80 11.92 6.52
C GLN A 89 17.08 12.55 5.96
N ASN A 90 17.63 12.01 4.88
CA ASN A 90 18.83 12.53 4.22
C ASN A 90 18.64 13.97 3.73
N ALA A 91 17.44 14.30 3.27
CA ALA A 91 17.06 15.65 2.83
C ALA A 91 16.66 16.59 3.99
N GLY A 92 16.70 16.12 5.25
CA GLY A 92 16.31 16.90 6.43
C GLY A 92 14.82 17.24 6.46
N LYS A 93 13.97 16.46 5.76
CA LYS A 93 12.52 16.66 5.73
C LYS A 93 11.86 15.98 6.92
N THR A 94 11.02 16.71 7.62
CA THR A 94 10.25 16.23 8.78
C THR A 94 8.77 16.48 8.58
N GLY A 95 7.92 15.66 9.23
CA GLY A 95 6.47 15.85 9.17
C GLY A 95 5.83 15.40 7.85
N VAL A 96 6.55 14.68 7.00
CA VAL A 96 5.98 14.05 5.80
C VAL A 96 5.31 12.75 6.23
N LEU A 97 4.04 12.61 5.89
CA LEU A 97 3.26 11.40 6.16
C LEU A 97 3.57 10.34 5.08
N VAL A 98 4.18 9.24 5.48
CA VAL A 98 4.39 8.08 4.60
C VAL A 98 3.30 7.04 4.90
N VAL A 99 2.59 6.59 3.87
CA VAL A 99 1.58 5.54 3.98
C VAL A 99 1.88 4.41 3.00
N SER A 100 1.51 3.19 3.37
CA SER A 100 1.93 1.99 2.63
C SER A 100 0.88 0.88 2.63
N VAL A 101 1.26 -0.25 2.06
CA VAL A 101 0.46 -1.47 1.98
C VAL A 101 1.37 -2.65 2.32
N ASP A 102 0.86 -3.67 2.90
CA ASP A 102 1.21 -5.08 3.10
C ASP A 102 0.91 -5.55 4.52
N GLY A 103 1.40 -4.89 5.57
CA GLY A 103 1.24 -5.31 6.96
C GLY A 103 2.11 -6.53 7.32
N GLY A 104 3.29 -6.62 6.73
CA GLY A 104 4.34 -7.54 7.17
C GLY A 104 4.86 -7.17 8.56
N CYS A 105 5.45 -8.13 9.30
CA CYS A 105 5.91 -7.83 10.66
C CYS A 105 6.95 -6.69 10.72
N PRO A 106 7.91 -6.58 9.78
CA PRO A 106 8.79 -5.40 9.73
C PRO A 106 8.03 -4.09 9.48
N GLY A 107 7.04 -4.09 8.55
CA GLY A 107 6.25 -2.89 8.25
C GLY A 107 5.38 -2.44 9.43
N ILE A 108 4.80 -3.38 10.18
CA ILE A 108 4.07 -3.06 11.42
C ILE A 108 5.01 -2.46 12.47
N ALA A 109 6.24 -2.96 12.59
CA ALA A 109 7.25 -2.35 13.45
C ALA A 109 7.56 -0.91 12.99
N SER A 110 7.63 -0.65 11.69
CA SER A 110 7.85 0.68 11.14
C SER A 110 6.66 1.64 11.42
N VAL A 111 5.42 1.13 11.51
CA VAL A 111 4.28 1.93 12.00
C VAL A 111 4.50 2.31 13.46
N LYS A 112 4.87 1.34 14.31
CA LYS A 112 5.12 1.56 15.74
C LYS A 112 6.26 2.56 15.98
N ASP A 113 7.28 2.54 15.15
CA ASP A 113 8.44 3.43 15.22
C ASP A 113 8.18 4.82 14.58
N GLY A 114 7.00 5.03 13.97
CA GLY A 114 6.62 6.29 13.33
C GLY A 114 7.32 6.54 11.97
N VAL A 115 7.92 5.53 11.38
CA VAL A 115 8.50 5.57 10.01
C VAL A 115 7.37 5.58 8.98
N ILE A 116 6.37 4.75 9.20
CA ILE A 116 5.14 4.66 8.40
C ILE A 116 3.98 5.15 9.26
N GLY A 117 3.19 6.10 8.77
CA GLY A 117 2.04 6.62 9.51
C GLY A 117 0.83 5.69 9.49
N ALA A 118 0.67 4.95 8.40
CA ALA A 118 -0.36 3.91 8.27
C ALA A 118 0.00 2.89 7.18
N THR A 119 -0.40 1.63 7.37
CA THR A 119 -0.31 0.58 6.34
C THR A 119 -1.62 -0.19 6.22
N SER A 120 -1.98 -0.57 4.99
CA SER A 120 -3.10 -1.46 4.72
C SER A 120 -2.63 -2.91 4.81
N GLN A 121 -2.89 -3.55 5.95
CA GLN A 121 -2.48 -4.93 6.23
C GLN A 121 -3.33 -5.93 5.46
N GLN A 122 -2.69 -6.78 4.66
CA GLN A 122 -3.27 -7.91 3.95
C GLN A 122 -2.89 -9.25 4.60
N TYR A 123 -3.55 -10.33 4.18
CA TYR A 123 -3.40 -11.65 4.80
C TYR A 123 -2.97 -12.72 3.80
N PRO A 124 -1.70 -12.75 3.32
CA PRO A 124 -1.23 -13.69 2.29
C PRO A 124 -1.30 -15.15 2.73
N LEU A 125 -1.11 -15.44 4.03
CA LEU A 125 -1.27 -16.81 4.55
C LEU A 125 -2.71 -17.30 4.43
N LEU A 126 -3.70 -16.42 4.70
CA LEU A 126 -5.11 -16.73 4.50
C LEU A 126 -5.44 -16.90 3.01
N MET A 127 -4.89 -16.04 2.13
CA MET A 127 -5.05 -16.16 0.69
C MET A 127 -4.53 -17.53 0.19
N ALA A 128 -3.34 -17.94 0.64
CA ALA A 128 -2.74 -19.20 0.26
C ALA A 128 -3.58 -20.41 0.77
N SER A 129 -3.99 -20.41 2.05
CA SER A 129 -4.80 -21.51 2.60
C SER A 129 -6.13 -21.65 1.90
N LYS A 130 -6.83 -20.53 1.64
CA LYS A 130 -8.10 -20.54 0.90
C LYS A 130 -7.95 -21.00 -0.55
N GLY A 131 -6.83 -20.65 -1.20
CA GLY A 131 -6.51 -21.15 -2.53
C GLY A 131 -6.32 -22.66 -2.55
N VAL A 132 -5.55 -23.22 -1.60
CA VAL A 132 -5.33 -24.67 -1.49
C VAL A 132 -6.63 -25.42 -1.15
N GLU A 133 -7.44 -24.90 -0.20
CA GLU A 133 -8.75 -25.46 0.13
C GLU A 133 -9.67 -25.53 -1.11
N ALA A 134 -9.71 -24.45 -1.90
CA ALA A 134 -10.52 -24.38 -3.11
C ALA A 134 -10.07 -25.40 -4.17
N ILE A 135 -8.76 -25.55 -4.38
CA ILE A 135 -8.20 -26.56 -5.30
C ILE A 135 -8.53 -27.97 -4.84
N ALA A 136 -8.34 -28.28 -3.55
CA ALA A 136 -8.64 -29.58 -2.99
C ALA A 136 -10.12 -29.95 -3.14
N LYS A 137 -11.02 -29.01 -2.86
CA LYS A 137 -12.46 -29.20 -3.02
C LYS A 137 -12.85 -29.42 -4.50
N PHE A 138 -12.31 -28.61 -5.40
CA PHE A 138 -12.54 -28.77 -6.84
C PHE A 138 -12.05 -30.15 -7.34
N ALA A 139 -10.91 -30.61 -6.89
CA ALA A 139 -10.39 -31.93 -7.26
C ALA A 139 -11.26 -33.07 -6.71
N ALA A 140 -11.87 -32.91 -5.53
CA ALA A 140 -12.69 -33.93 -4.91
C ALA A 140 -14.10 -34.05 -5.51
N ASP A 141 -14.75 -32.93 -5.80
CA ASP A 141 -16.18 -32.92 -6.19
C ASP A 141 -16.55 -31.96 -7.34
N GLY A 142 -15.56 -31.28 -7.95
CA GLY A 142 -15.79 -30.33 -9.03
C GLY A 142 -16.35 -28.97 -8.56
N THR A 143 -16.48 -28.73 -7.27
CA THR A 143 -17.01 -27.46 -6.73
C THR A 143 -16.01 -26.34 -6.98
N LYS A 144 -16.46 -25.30 -7.67
CA LYS A 144 -15.67 -24.07 -7.85
C LYS A 144 -15.88 -23.13 -6.67
N PRO A 145 -14.83 -22.36 -6.26
CA PRO A 145 -14.99 -21.35 -5.23
C PRO A 145 -15.96 -20.25 -5.72
N SER A 146 -16.74 -19.70 -4.79
CA SER A 146 -17.57 -18.52 -5.04
C SER A 146 -16.81 -17.25 -4.68
N ALA A 147 -17.01 -16.20 -5.45
CA ALA A 147 -16.56 -14.87 -5.08
C ALA A 147 -17.32 -14.35 -3.85
N SER A 148 -16.76 -13.37 -3.17
CA SER A 148 -17.47 -12.62 -2.13
C SER A 148 -18.59 -11.76 -2.75
N ASP A 149 -19.63 -11.48 -1.97
CA ASP A 149 -20.83 -10.76 -2.45
C ASP A 149 -20.44 -9.42 -3.11
N GLY A 150 -20.93 -9.24 -4.34
CA GLY A 150 -20.66 -8.04 -5.14
C GLY A 150 -19.26 -7.95 -5.77
N LEU A 151 -18.42 -8.99 -5.60
CA LEU A 151 -17.05 -9.03 -6.13
C LEU A 151 -16.85 -10.15 -7.16
N THR A 152 -15.78 -10.06 -7.93
CA THR A 152 -15.35 -11.10 -8.88
C THR A 152 -14.28 -12.04 -8.30
N PHE A 153 -13.91 -11.85 -7.03
CA PHE A 153 -12.90 -12.63 -6.29
C PHE A 153 -13.34 -12.86 -4.85
N PHE A 154 -12.69 -13.78 -4.17
CA PHE A 154 -12.86 -14.00 -2.73
C PHE A 154 -12.05 -12.95 -1.96
N ASN A 155 -12.73 -12.10 -1.19
CA ASN A 155 -12.10 -11.06 -0.39
C ASN A 155 -11.65 -11.65 0.97
N THR A 156 -10.35 -11.63 1.23
CA THR A 156 -9.76 -12.07 2.52
C THR A 156 -9.78 -10.95 3.58
N GLY A 157 -10.25 -9.77 3.21
CA GLY A 157 -10.26 -8.59 4.07
C GLY A 157 -8.91 -7.89 4.13
N VAL A 158 -8.95 -6.69 4.70
CA VAL A 158 -7.78 -5.87 5.04
C VAL A 158 -8.07 -5.13 6.35
N ASN A 159 -7.02 -4.73 7.09
CA ASN A 159 -7.12 -3.77 8.17
C ASN A 159 -6.22 -2.56 7.89
N LEU A 160 -6.72 -1.37 8.18
CA LEU A 160 -5.86 -0.19 8.30
C LEU A 160 -5.14 -0.27 9.64
N VAL A 161 -3.80 -0.29 9.62
CA VAL A 161 -2.98 -0.27 10.84
C VAL A 161 -2.37 1.12 10.99
N THR A 162 -2.64 1.76 12.13
CA THR A 162 -2.09 3.08 12.46
C THR A 162 -2.17 3.34 13.97
N ASP A 163 -1.15 3.99 14.54
CA ASP A 163 -1.15 4.45 15.93
C ASP A 163 -1.68 5.90 16.07
N ALA A 164 -2.13 6.50 14.95
CA ALA A 164 -2.81 7.79 14.91
C ALA A 164 -4.23 7.66 14.33
N PRO A 165 -5.17 7.00 15.06
CA PRO A 165 -6.51 6.73 14.55
C PRO A 165 -7.29 8.03 14.30
N VAL A 166 -8.16 7.99 13.28
CA VAL A 166 -9.06 9.10 12.93
C VAL A 166 -10.50 8.71 13.22
N ASP A 167 -11.24 9.57 13.87
CA ASP A 167 -12.65 9.34 14.19
C ASP A 167 -13.47 9.00 12.96
N GLY A 168 -14.22 7.91 13.05
CA GLY A 168 -15.07 7.44 11.95
C GLY A 168 -14.34 6.59 10.89
N VAL A 169 -13.02 6.42 10.99
CA VAL A 169 -12.23 5.55 10.12
C VAL A 169 -11.83 4.28 10.88
N PRO A 170 -12.41 3.10 10.55
CA PRO A 170 -12.04 1.86 11.23
C PRO A 170 -10.55 1.54 11.04
N SER A 171 -9.84 1.34 12.13
CA SER A 171 -8.42 0.98 12.15
C SER A 171 -8.09 0.12 13.36
N ILE A 172 -6.92 -0.52 13.33
CA ILE A 172 -6.31 -1.19 14.47
C ILE A 172 -4.96 -0.53 14.75
N ASP A 173 -4.47 -0.64 15.98
CA ASP A 173 -3.14 -0.18 16.37
C ASP A 173 -2.03 -1.15 15.93
N SER A 174 -0.78 -0.72 16.07
CA SER A 174 0.40 -1.53 15.73
C SER A 174 0.55 -2.77 16.61
N ASP A 175 0.08 -2.75 17.87
CA ASP A 175 0.11 -3.91 18.76
C ASP A 175 -0.83 -4.99 18.22
N ARG A 176 -2.05 -4.64 17.84
CA ARG A 176 -2.96 -5.57 17.19
C ARG A 176 -2.48 -6.00 15.80
N GLY A 177 -1.90 -5.08 15.03
CA GLY A 177 -1.25 -5.38 13.74
C GLY A 177 -0.17 -6.44 13.86
N THR A 178 0.64 -6.38 14.94
CA THR A 178 1.70 -7.35 15.24
C THR A 178 1.16 -8.78 15.48
N GLU A 179 0.01 -8.92 16.10
CA GLU A 179 -0.62 -10.25 16.30
C GLU A 179 -1.10 -10.87 14.98
N LEU A 180 -1.30 -10.08 13.94
CA LEU A 180 -1.87 -10.49 12.66
C LEU A 180 -0.85 -10.45 11.51
N CYS A 181 0.35 -9.93 11.75
CA CYS A 181 1.37 -9.74 10.72
C CYS A 181 1.94 -11.09 10.23
N TRP A 182 2.66 -11.02 9.14
CA TRP A 182 3.28 -12.16 8.46
C TRP A 182 4.73 -11.82 8.05
N GLY A 183 5.55 -12.84 7.88
CA GLY A 183 6.97 -12.70 7.49
C GLY A 183 7.96 -12.80 8.64
#